data_75ea04aee15f41efefb45bf41549bdc9
#
_entry.id   75ea04aee15f41efefb45bf41549bdc9
#
_cell.length_a   1.000
_cell.length_b   1.000
_cell.length_c   1.000
_cell.angle_alpha   90.00
_cell.angle_beta   90.00
_cell.angle_gamma   90.00
#
_symmetry.space_group_name_H-M   'P 1'
#
loop_
_entity.id
_entity.type
_entity.pdbx_description
1 polymer ?
#
loop_
_entity_poly.entity_id
_entity_poly.type
_entity_poly.pdbx_seq_one_letter_code
_entity_poly.pdbx_strand_id
1 'polypeptide(L)'
;MVEDTMFSGESKNIEYKVSLPDKSEKYMKTIVAFANTQGGKLIVGVDDKTHQIVGVENDVLFQMMDGIANAVSDSCVPQIIPDIEPQTVDGKTVIVVSVEAGKNRPYYLKSKGKDNGTYIRVAGTSRQAFPEKIKELEMEGARISWDELTCVGYPVSEEATEKLCQDIEKFRKKAGMSEHSVKKEQLINWKILKQSEGQLLATNAYALLTSDYFSFSKTQCAVFKGTDRAMFLDKREFTGPIYTQIEEAVDFVLRNIRLGATIDGLVRKEKYELPPEAIREMIINAHCHRNLLDESCIQVAVYDDRLEVTSPGGLYNGLTYEEVMNGHSKIRNKGIANIFSQMGLVEAWGSGIKRILNAAEEYGLPKPRFQEFDNMFRVELFRVNPITDQANQATNQANQDLERLDQVEDGNVLSEKEIEILNLVRMQPSITQKEMANALDWNLASVKYYITKLKEKNYLKRQGSSQKGKWVILTKRD
;
A
#
# COMPACT_ATOMS: atom_id res chain seq x y z
N MET A 1 -14.54 0.89 20.03
CA MET A 1 -13.91 1.09 18.71
C MET A 1 -13.49 -0.20 17.96
N VAL A 2 -13.54 -1.39 18.59
CA VAL A 2 -13.24 -2.67 17.90
C VAL A 2 -14.53 -3.32 17.36
N GLU A 3 -15.68 -2.95 17.87
CA GLU A 3 -16.99 -3.53 17.50
C GLU A 3 -17.50 -3.04 16.13
N ASP A 4 -17.31 -1.78 15.77
CA ASP A 4 -17.86 -1.21 14.52
C ASP A 4 -17.22 -1.77 13.23
N THR A 5 -15.96 -2.22 13.27
CA THR A 5 -15.29 -2.78 12.09
C THR A 5 -15.58 -4.26 11.88
N MET A 6 -16.00 -4.98 12.92
CA MET A 6 -16.22 -6.43 12.88
C MET A 6 -17.50 -6.83 12.13
N PHE A 7 -18.43 -5.89 11.96
CA PHE A 7 -19.71 -6.11 11.27
C PHE A 7 -19.91 -5.22 10.03
N SER A 8 -18.83 -4.61 9.53
CA SER A 8 -18.86 -3.72 8.35
C SER A 8 -18.87 -4.44 7.00
N GLY A 9 -18.81 -5.77 6.99
CA GLY A 9 -18.84 -6.60 5.79
C GLY A 9 -17.68 -7.59 5.69
N GLU A 10 -17.80 -8.57 4.76
CA GLU A 10 -16.72 -9.49 4.46
C GLU A 10 -15.50 -8.74 3.89
N SER A 11 -14.33 -9.12 4.31
CA SER A 11 -13.08 -8.50 3.92
C SER A 11 -11.96 -9.54 3.75
N LYS A 12 -10.75 -9.08 3.43
CA LYS A 12 -9.57 -9.95 3.40
C LYS A 12 -9.39 -10.74 4.70
N ASN A 13 -9.80 -10.16 5.84
CA ASN A 13 -9.57 -10.71 7.18
C ASN A 13 -10.85 -11.10 7.94
N ILE A 14 -12.01 -10.98 7.31
CA ILE A 14 -13.31 -11.32 7.94
C ILE A 14 -14.14 -12.17 6.98
N GLU A 15 -14.71 -13.24 7.51
CA GLU A 15 -15.64 -14.13 6.81
C GLU A 15 -16.85 -14.39 7.69
N TYR A 16 -18.08 -14.26 7.15
CA TYR A 16 -19.32 -14.56 7.86
C TYR A 16 -19.93 -15.88 7.43
N LYS A 17 -20.60 -16.53 8.38
CA LYS A 17 -21.44 -17.71 8.12
C LYS A 17 -22.66 -17.65 9.02
N VAL A 18 -23.83 -17.85 8.45
CA VAL A 18 -25.08 -17.99 9.23
C VAL A 18 -24.98 -19.18 10.19
N SER A 19 -24.52 -20.33 9.67
CA SER A 19 -24.28 -21.57 10.41
C SER A 19 -23.09 -22.30 9.85
N LEU A 20 -22.54 -23.25 10.59
CA LEU A 20 -21.48 -24.10 10.07
C LEU A 20 -22.01 -24.99 8.94
N PRO A 21 -21.32 -25.06 7.79
CA PRO A 21 -21.65 -26.01 6.75
C PRO A 21 -21.48 -27.46 7.24
N ASP A 22 -22.34 -28.40 6.79
CA ASP A 22 -22.27 -29.83 7.13
C ASP A 22 -20.89 -30.45 6.87
N LYS A 23 -20.18 -29.97 5.85
CA LYS A 23 -18.80 -30.38 5.55
C LYS A 23 -17.84 -29.32 6.07
N SER A 24 -17.06 -29.67 7.09
CA SER A 24 -16.06 -28.79 7.70
C SER A 24 -15.04 -28.25 6.68
N GLU A 25 -14.73 -28.99 5.62
CA GLU A 25 -13.82 -28.56 4.56
C GLU A 25 -14.17 -27.18 3.98
N LYS A 26 -15.44 -26.80 3.93
CA LYS A 26 -15.86 -25.52 3.36
C LYS A 26 -15.33 -24.31 4.12
N TYR A 27 -15.41 -24.33 5.46
CA TYR A 27 -14.88 -23.24 6.29
C TYR A 27 -13.40 -23.44 6.62
N MET A 28 -12.91 -24.68 6.59
CA MET A 28 -11.51 -24.98 6.81
C MET A 28 -10.58 -24.38 5.76
N LYS A 29 -11.05 -24.20 4.51
CA LYS A 29 -10.33 -23.46 3.47
C LYS A 29 -10.05 -22.01 3.91
N THR A 30 -11.02 -21.38 4.56
CA THR A 30 -10.88 -20.01 5.09
C THR A 30 -9.90 -19.97 6.26
N ILE A 31 -9.98 -20.92 7.19
CA ILE A 31 -9.03 -21.03 8.31
C ILE A 31 -7.59 -21.18 7.80
N VAL A 32 -7.35 -22.11 6.86
CA VAL A 32 -6.04 -22.30 6.24
C VAL A 32 -5.58 -21.03 5.50
N ALA A 33 -6.49 -20.38 4.76
CA ALA A 33 -6.18 -19.17 4.03
C ALA A 33 -5.81 -18.00 4.97
N PHE A 34 -6.47 -17.86 6.11
CA PHE A 34 -6.10 -16.89 7.14
C PHE A 34 -4.69 -17.16 7.69
N ALA A 35 -4.38 -18.40 8.06
CA ALA A 35 -3.05 -18.76 8.56
C ALA A 35 -1.93 -18.51 7.54
N ASN A 36 -2.20 -18.69 6.25
CA ASN A 36 -1.23 -18.43 5.18
C ASN A 36 -1.11 -16.96 4.76
N THR A 37 -2.00 -16.09 5.27
CA THR A 37 -1.99 -14.66 4.91
C THR A 37 -1.80 -13.78 6.15
N GLN A 38 -2.68 -12.84 6.39
CA GLN A 38 -2.57 -11.84 7.47
C GLN A 38 -3.32 -12.24 8.74
N GLY A 39 -3.82 -13.49 8.82
CA GLY A 39 -4.77 -13.87 9.83
C GLY A 39 -6.19 -13.40 9.48
N GLY A 40 -7.13 -13.65 10.40
CA GLY A 40 -8.50 -13.20 10.20
C GLY A 40 -9.48 -13.83 11.17
N LYS A 41 -10.75 -13.47 11.04
CA LYS A 41 -11.84 -13.94 11.86
C LYS A 41 -12.92 -14.60 11.02
N LEU A 42 -13.30 -15.81 11.38
CA LEU A 42 -14.51 -16.46 10.90
C LEU A 42 -15.60 -16.26 11.97
N ILE A 43 -16.71 -15.63 11.60
CA ILE A 43 -17.80 -15.30 12.51
C ILE A 43 -19.01 -16.12 12.11
N VAL A 44 -19.49 -16.97 13.03
CA VAL A 44 -20.67 -17.83 12.85
C VAL A 44 -21.85 -17.23 13.60
N GLY A 45 -23.00 -17.17 12.96
CA GLY A 45 -24.22 -16.52 13.45
C GLY A 45 -24.49 -15.15 12.78
N VAL A 46 -23.83 -14.85 11.64
CA VAL A 46 -24.02 -13.62 10.86
C VAL A 46 -24.33 -13.99 9.41
N ASP A 47 -25.34 -13.35 8.84
CA ASP A 47 -25.71 -13.52 7.43
C ASP A 47 -24.68 -12.83 6.51
N ASP A 48 -24.11 -13.58 5.56
CA ASP A 48 -23.05 -13.13 4.66
C ASP A 48 -23.49 -12.07 3.64
N LYS A 49 -24.79 -11.93 3.37
CA LYS A 49 -25.34 -10.99 2.41
C LYS A 49 -25.89 -9.72 3.02
N THR A 50 -26.66 -9.89 4.11
CA THR A 50 -27.35 -8.79 4.80
C THR A 50 -26.54 -8.23 5.95
N HIS A 51 -25.49 -8.94 6.39
CA HIS A 51 -24.66 -8.66 7.56
C HIS A 51 -25.47 -8.59 8.88
N GLN A 52 -26.71 -9.15 8.86
CA GLN A 52 -27.54 -9.18 10.04
C GLN A 52 -27.09 -10.30 10.99
N ILE A 53 -27.05 -9.97 12.28
CA ILE A 53 -26.75 -10.94 13.33
C ILE A 53 -27.96 -11.86 13.49
N VAL A 54 -27.80 -13.11 13.12
CA VAL A 54 -28.81 -14.18 13.30
C VAL A 54 -28.65 -14.78 14.70
N GLY A 55 -27.41 -14.98 15.14
CA GLY A 55 -27.06 -15.65 16.40
C GLY A 55 -26.96 -17.15 16.26
N VAL A 56 -26.39 -17.78 17.30
CA VAL A 56 -26.30 -19.22 17.49
C VAL A 56 -27.09 -19.56 18.75
N GLU A 57 -27.90 -20.65 18.75
CA GLU A 57 -28.65 -21.08 19.88
C GLU A 57 -27.74 -21.59 21.02
N ASN A 58 -28.06 -21.25 22.25
CA ASN A 58 -27.21 -21.52 23.42
C ASN A 58 -27.00 -23.01 23.71
N ASP A 59 -27.97 -23.85 23.36
CA ASP A 59 -27.93 -25.30 23.56
C ASP A 59 -26.91 -26.02 22.65
N VAL A 60 -26.61 -25.45 21.47
CA VAL A 60 -25.63 -26.02 20.53
C VAL A 60 -24.31 -25.25 20.50
N LEU A 61 -24.22 -24.11 21.17
CA LEU A 61 -23.09 -23.20 21.15
C LEU A 61 -21.74 -23.88 21.44
N PHE A 62 -21.62 -24.49 22.62
CA PHE A 62 -20.39 -25.15 23.05
C PHE A 62 -20.04 -26.37 22.19
N GLN A 63 -21.06 -27.17 21.81
CA GLN A 63 -20.86 -28.31 20.90
C GLN A 63 -20.29 -27.84 19.54
N MET A 64 -20.77 -26.70 19.05
CA MET A 64 -20.29 -26.11 17.79
C MET A 64 -18.86 -25.61 17.93
N MET A 65 -18.51 -24.95 19.05
CA MET A 65 -17.14 -24.50 19.33
C MET A 65 -16.16 -25.68 19.42
N ASP A 66 -16.51 -26.74 20.12
CA ASP A 66 -15.71 -27.98 20.20
C ASP A 66 -15.57 -28.65 18.83
N GLY A 67 -16.64 -28.65 18.03
CA GLY A 67 -16.64 -29.17 16.67
C GLY A 67 -15.67 -28.41 15.76
N ILE A 68 -15.62 -27.09 15.88
CA ILE A 68 -14.64 -26.25 15.13
C ILE A 68 -13.22 -26.54 15.59
N ALA A 69 -12.96 -26.56 16.89
CA ALA A 69 -11.64 -26.83 17.46
C ALA A 69 -11.09 -28.18 17.00
N ASN A 70 -11.88 -29.22 17.08
CA ASN A 70 -11.52 -30.56 16.61
C ASN A 70 -11.26 -30.59 15.10
N ALA A 71 -12.16 -30.01 14.30
CA ALA A 71 -11.99 -29.97 12.85
C ALA A 71 -10.70 -29.26 12.43
N VAL A 72 -10.35 -28.15 13.10
CA VAL A 72 -9.09 -27.41 12.83
C VAL A 72 -7.88 -28.25 13.21
N SER A 73 -7.87 -28.85 14.40
CA SER A 73 -6.78 -29.68 14.89
C SER A 73 -6.50 -30.89 13.99
N ASP A 74 -7.56 -31.56 13.52
CA ASP A 74 -7.43 -32.81 12.78
C ASP A 74 -7.14 -32.63 11.31
N SER A 75 -7.58 -31.50 10.73
CA SER A 75 -7.57 -31.31 9.27
C SER A 75 -6.41 -30.46 8.76
N CYS A 76 -5.71 -29.70 9.62
CA CYS A 76 -4.68 -28.76 9.18
C CYS A 76 -3.26 -29.28 9.43
N VAL A 77 -2.39 -29.04 8.48
CA VAL A 77 -0.94 -29.32 8.58
C VAL A 77 -0.17 -28.08 8.08
N PRO A 78 0.75 -27.53 8.84
CA PRO A 78 0.95 -27.71 10.28
C PRO A 78 -0.31 -27.44 11.10
N GLN A 79 -0.32 -27.82 12.36
CA GLN A 79 -1.45 -27.61 13.24
C GLN A 79 -1.72 -26.10 13.40
N ILE A 80 -2.98 -25.69 13.29
CA ILE A 80 -3.46 -24.35 13.57
C ILE A 80 -4.17 -24.39 14.93
N ILE A 81 -3.88 -23.41 15.77
CA ILE A 81 -4.56 -23.23 17.06
C ILE A 81 -5.35 -21.92 16.96
N PRO A 82 -6.65 -21.98 16.67
CA PRO A 82 -7.49 -20.79 16.64
C PRO A 82 -7.89 -20.39 18.07
N ASP A 83 -8.16 -19.13 18.26
CA ASP A 83 -8.87 -18.64 19.44
C ASP A 83 -10.37 -18.63 19.13
N ILE A 84 -11.20 -19.29 19.96
CA ILE A 84 -12.63 -19.49 19.72
C ILE A 84 -13.40 -18.97 20.91
N GLU A 85 -14.16 -17.89 20.72
CA GLU A 85 -14.91 -17.23 21.78
C GLU A 85 -16.37 -16.98 21.35
N PRO A 86 -17.33 -17.10 22.30
CA PRO A 86 -18.67 -16.61 22.10
C PRO A 86 -18.70 -15.10 22.38
N GLN A 87 -19.38 -14.34 21.52
CA GLN A 87 -19.61 -12.90 21.74
C GLN A 87 -21.10 -12.60 21.62
N THR A 88 -21.64 -11.82 22.55
CA THR A 88 -23.05 -11.40 22.52
C THR A 88 -23.16 -9.99 22.00
N VAL A 89 -23.85 -9.81 20.88
CA VAL A 89 -24.09 -8.53 20.21
C VAL A 89 -25.60 -8.40 19.98
N ASP A 90 -26.19 -7.29 20.36
CA ASP A 90 -27.63 -7.02 20.26
C ASP A 90 -28.52 -8.15 20.84
N GLY A 91 -28.07 -8.76 21.95
CA GLY A 91 -28.80 -9.85 22.63
C GLY A 91 -28.74 -11.20 21.93
N LYS A 92 -27.94 -11.34 20.83
CA LYS A 92 -27.69 -12.58 20.11
C LYS A 92 -26.24 -13.01 20.27
N THR A 93 -25.99 -14.30 20.43
CA THR A 93 -24.63 -14.84 20.60
C THR A 93 -24.10 -15.33 19.27
N VAL A 94 -22.88 -14.90 18.90
CA VAL A 94 -22.13 -15.36 17.74
C VAL A 94 -20.86 -16.09 18.21
N ILE A 95 -20.30 -16.95 17.35
CA ILE A 95 -19.00 -17.60 17.61
C ILE A 95 -17.96 -16.87 16.75
N VAL A 96 -16.93 -16.34 17.40
CA VAL A 96 -15.79 -15.71 16.75
C VAL A 96 -14.59 -16.66 16.79
N VAL A 97 -14.12 -17.09 15.61
CA VAL A 97 -12.95 -17.93 15.43
C VAL A 97 -11.81 -17.05 14.91
N SER A 98 -10.90 -16.68 15.78
CA SER A 98 -9.74 -15.85 15.44
C SER A 98 -8.55 -16.72 15.06
N VAL A 99 -7.95 -16.46 13.90
CA VAL A 99 -6.79 -17.17 13.38
C VAL A 99 -5.68 -16.15 13.14
N GLU A 100 -4.56 -16.31 13.80
CA GLU A 100 -3.39 -15.46 13.55
C GLU A 100 -2.67 -15.84 12.25
N ALA A 101 -1.86 -14.91 11.74
CA ALA A 101 -0.93 -15.18 10.66
C ALA A 101 0.11 -16.23 11.09
N GLY A 102 0.08 -17.39 10.46
CA GLY A 102 0.89 -18.55 10.86
C GLY A 102 2.38 -18.34 10.58
N LYS A 103 3.23 -18.88 11.46
CA LYS A 103 4.70 -18.77 11.38
C LYS A 103 5.37 -19.92 10.63
N ASN A 104 4.68 -21.07 10.50
CA ASN A 104 5.21 -22.30 9.92
C ASN A 104 4.55 -22.63 8.56
N ARG A 105 4.43 -21.64 7.69
CA ARG A 105 3.82 -21.77 6.35
C ARG A 105 4.59 -22.74 5.46
N PRO A 106 3.91 -23.38 4.48
CA PRO A 106 2.47 -23.29 4.17
C PRO A 106 1.61 -24.16 5.08
N TYR A 107 0.47 -23.64 5.48
CA TYR A 107 -0.60 -24.41 6.07
C TYR A 107 -1.50 -24.98 4.98
N TYR A 108 -1.96 -26.23 5.15
CA TYR A 108 -2.80 -26.88 4.14
C TYR A 108 -3.76 -27.89 4.74
N LEU A 109 -4.79 -28.24 4.00
CA LEU A 109 -5.71 -29.32 4.36
C LEU A 109 -5.03 -30.66 4.14
N LYS A 110 -4.90 -31.47 5.21
CA LYS A 110 -4.25 -32.79 5.21
C LYS A 110 -4.86 -33.73 4.15
N SER A 111 -6.19 -33.70 4.01
CA SER A 111 -6.92 -34.55 3.05
C SER A 111 -6.59 -34.28 1.57
N LYS A 112 -6.08 -33.08 1.26
CA LYS A 112 -5.75 -32.64 -0.12
C LYS A 112 -4.26 -32.60 -0.40
N GLY A 113 -3.43 -32.73 0.62
CA GLY A 113 -2.00 -32.52 0.52
C GLY A 113 -1.62 -31.04 0.28
N LYS A 114 -0.32 -30.77 0.28
CA LYS A 114 0.21 -29.41 0.21
C LYS A 114 -0.20 -28.68 -1.07
N ASP A 115 -0.04 -29.32 -2.23
CA ASP A 115 -0.22 -28.67 -3.52
C ASP A 115 -1.69 -28.29 -3.81
N ASN A 116 -2.65 -29.10 -3.32
CA ASN A 116 -4.07 -28.85 -3.57
C ASN A 116 -4.83 -28.36 -2.33
N GLY A 117 -4.21 -28.44 -1.16
CA GLY A 117 -4.81 -28.07 0.12
C GLY A 117 -4.35 -26.74 0.68
N THR A 118 -3.40 -26.06 0.05
CA THR A 118 -2.93 -24.73 0.43
C THR A 118 -3.87 -23.68 -0.13
N TYR A 119 -4.42 -22.85 0.75
CA TYR A 119 -5.32 -21.75 0.40
C TYR A 119 -4.76 -20.43 0.91
N ILE A 120 -5.07 -19.34 0.18
CA ILE A 120 -4.72 -17.95 0.51
C ILE A 120 -5.97 -17.07 0.39
N ARG A 121 -5.97 -15.94 1.08
CA ARG A 121 -7.02 -14.91 0.94
C ARG A 121 -6.66 -13.96 -0.22
N VAL A 122 -7.59 -13.82 -1.14
CA VAL A 122 -7.51 -12.85 -2.25
C VAL A 122 -8.77 -12.01 -2.18
N ALA A 123 -8.64 -10.74 -1.79
CA ALA A 123 -9.75 -9.89 -1.40
C ALA A 123 -10.62 -10.59 -0.32
N GLY A 124 -11.93 -10.69 -0.49
CA GLY A 124 -12.84 -11.39 0.41
C GLY A 124 -12.98 -12.90 0.17
N THR A 125 -12.15 -13.55 -0.68
CA THR A 125 -12.33 -14.96 -1.04
C THR A 125 -11.13 -15.83 -0.70
N SER A 126 -11.38 -17.11 -0.33
CA SER A 126 -10.33 -18.11 -0.14
C SER A 126 -10.09 -18.85 -1.46
N ARG A 127 -8.87 -18.75 -2.00
CA ARG A 127 -8.46 -19.38 -3.25
C ARG A 127 -7.32 -20.35 -3.04
N GLN A 128 -7.26 -21.40 -3.84
CA GLN A 128 -6.12 -22.31 -3.86
C GLN A 128 -4.87 -21.54 -4.27
N ALA A 129 -3.77 -21.74 -3.55
CA ALA A 129 -2.48 -21.13 -3.88
C ALA A 129 -1.89 -21.82 -5.13
N PHE A 130 -1.33 -21.02 -6.01
CA PHE A 130 -0.58 -21.53 -7.17
C PHE A 130 0.85 -21.95 -6.76
N PRO A 131 1.56 -22.75 -7.55
CA PRO A 131 2.85 -23.35 -7.15
C PRO A 131 3.90 -22.35 -6.69
N GLU A 132 4.02 -21.19 -7.36
CA GLU A 132 4.98 -20.13 -7.00
C GLU A 132 4.65 -19.55 -5.62
N LYS A 133 3.37 -19.38 -5.31
CA LYS A 133 2.93 -18.90 -4.00
C LYS A 133 3.18 -19.93 -2.89
N ILE A 134 3.00 -21.22 -3.19
CA ILE A 134 3.34 -22.29 -2.24
C ILE A 134 4.84 -22.25 -1.93
N LYS A 135 5.68 -22.10 -2.94
CA LYS A 135 7.13 -21.99 -2.78
C LYS A 135 7.55 -20.76 -1.95
N GLU A 136 6.89 -19.62 -2.17
CA GLU A 136 7.09 -18.43 -1.34
C GLU A 136 6.73 -18.72 0.12
N LEU A 137 5.57 -19.33 0.38
CA LEU A 137 5.14 -19.71 1.73
C LEU A 137 6.08 -20.71 2.40
N GLU A 138 6.63 -21.67 1.66
CA GLU A 138 7.66 -22.62 2.17
C GLU A 138 8.92 -21.88 2.64
N MET A 139 9.37 -20.91 1.85
CA MET A 139 10.54 -20.11 2.20
C MET A 139 10.26 -19.23 3.42
N GLU A 140 9.08 -18.63 3.49
CA GLU A 140 8.65 -17.87 4.67
C GLU A 140 8.64 -18.73 5.93
N GLY A 141 8.04 -19.92 5.86
CA GLY A 141 7.96 -20.86 6.98
C GLY A 141 9.32 -21.41 7.42
N ALA A 142 10.20 -21.68 6.46
CA ALA A 142 11.57 -22.09 6.73
C ALA A 142 12.48 -20.92 7.17
N ARG A 143 11.98 -19.67 7.12
CA ARG A 143 12.74 -18.43 7.40
C ARG A 143 13.95 -18.26 6.49
N ILE A 144 13.88 -18.78 5.28
CA ILE A 144 14.91 -18.70 4.25
C ILE A 144 14.59 -17.52 3.34
N SER A 145 15.59 -16.72 3.04
CA SER A 145 15.50 -15.65 2.04
C SER A 145 16.04 -16.14 0.70
N TRP A 146 15.34 -15.89 -0.40
CA TRP A 146 15.75 -16.35 -1.73
C TRP A 146 17.13 -15.83 -2.12
N ASP A 147 17.44 -14.60 -1.77
CA ASP A 147 18.71 -13.95 -2.05
C ASP A 147 19.90 -14.59 -1.29
N GLU A 148 19.64 -15.25 -0.14
CA GLU A 148 20.64 -16.02 0.60
C GLU A 148 20.86 -17.45 0.04
N LEU A 149 20.05 -17.94 -0.92
CA LEU A 149 20.25 -19.25 -1.52
C LEU A 149 21.51 -19.25 -2.42
N THR A 150 22.14 -20.43 -2.55
CA THR A 150 23.28 -20.60 -3.47
C THR A 150 22.84 -20.38 -4.91
N CYS A 151 23.53 -19.52 -5.63
CA CYS A 151 23.32 -19.27 -7.06
C CYS A 151 24.06 -20.36 -7.86
N VAL A 152 23.30 -21.37 -8.29
CA VAL A 152 23.86 -22.51 -9.03
C VAL A 152 24.34 -22.03 -10.41
N GLY A 153 25.57 -22.37 -10.75
CA GLY A 153 26.17 -22.03 -12.05
C GLY A 153 26.76 -20.61 -12.13
N TYR A 154 26.64 -19.78 -11.09
CA TYR A 154 27.28 -18.48 -11.05
C TYR A 154 28.63 -18.55 -10.29
N PRO A 155 29.77 -18.27 -10.94
CA PRO A 155 31.08 -18.37 -10.30
C PRO A 155 31.36 -17.16 -9.39
N VAL A 156 32.13 -17.39 -8.33
CA VAL A 156 32.71 -16.30 -7.54
C VAL A 156 33.96 -15.79 -8.25
N SER A 157 33.92 -14.57 -8.75
CA SER A 157 35.06 -13.86 -9.35
C SER A 157 35.79 -13.06 -8.29
N GLU A 158 37.11 -13.09 -8.26
CA GLU A 158 37.91 -12.29 -7.34
C GLU A 158 37.79 -10.82 -7.65
N GLU A 159 37.84 -10.44 -8.94
CA GLU A 159 37.64 -9.07 -9.42
C GLU A 159 36.27 -8.50 -9.02
N ALA A 160 35.19 -9.27 -9.26
CA ALA A 160 33.84 -8.84 -8.88
C ALA A 160 33.68 -8.72 -7.35
N THR A 161 34.34 -9.60 -6.59
CA THR A 161 34.33 -9.56 -5.13
C THR A 161 35.05 -8.33 -4.59
N GLU A 162 36.24 -8.03 -5.10
CA GLU A 162 37.01 -6.82 -4.73
C GLU A 162 36.24 -5.54 -5.10
N LYS A 163 35.65 -5.50 -6.31
CA LYS A 163 34.85 -4.36 -6.75
C LYS A 163 33.64 -4.14 -5.82
N LEU A 164 32.92 -5.20 -5.44
CA LEU A 164 31.81 -5.09 -4.50
C LEU A 164 32.27 -4.54 -3.15
N CYS A 165 33.40 -5.02 -2.61
CA CYS A 165 33.99 -4.51 -1.38
C CYS A 165 34.29 -3.00 -1.48
N GLN A 166 34.95 -2.58 -2.55
CA GLN A 166 35.28 -1.16 -2.82
C GLN A 166 34.03 -0.30 -2.98
N ASP A 167 32.99 -0.80 -3.65
CA ASP A 167 31.73 -0.08 -3.81
C ASP A 167 31.01 0.06 -2.46
N ILE A 168 31.00 -0.95 -1.61
CA ILE A 168 30.48 -0.84 -0.23
C ILE A 168 31.24 0.25 0.55
N GLU A 169 32.55 0.28 0.51
CA GLU A 169 33.37 1.31 1.18
C GLU A 169 33.05 2.71 0.66
N LYS A 170 32.94 2.87 -0.67
CA LYS A 170 32.58 4.12 -1.31
C LYS A 170 31.20 4.64 -0.86
N PHE A 171 30.20 3.77 -0.77
CA PHE A 171 28.87 4.14 -0.29
C PHE A 171 28.90 4.52 1.20
N ARG A 172 29.61 3.73 2.04
CA ARG A 172 29.81 4.06 3.47
C ARG A 172 30.41 5.44 3.67
N LYS A 173 31.43 5.77 2.89
CA LYS A 173 32.06 7.10 2.93
C LYS A 173 31.07 8.21 2.53
N LYS A 174 30.30 8.01 1.44
CA LYS A 174 29.23 8.94 1.04
C LYS A 174 28.18 9.14 2.13
N ALA A 175 27.85 8.09 2.88
CA ALA A 175 26.88 8.11 3.97
C ALA A 175 27.45 8.67 5.29
N GLY A 176 28.73 9.10 5.34
CA GLY A 176 29.38 9.60 6.56
C GLY A 176 29.60 8.54 7.65
N MET A 177 29.54 7.25 7.26
CA MET A 177 29.82 6.13 8.19
C MET A 177 31.33 5.99 8.44
N SER A 178 31.69 5.36 9.56
CA SER A 178 33.09 5.07 9.89
C SER A 178 33.79 4.28 8.78
N GLU A 179 34.98 4.73 8.38
CA GLU A 179 35.80 4.05 7.37
C GLU A 179 36.35 2.74 7.95
N HIS A 180 35.91 1.62 7.37
CA HIS A 180 36.43 0.30 7.64
C HIS A 180 36.65 -0.40 6.30
N SER A 181 37.82 -1.04 6.15
CA SER A 181 38.09 -1.87 4.97
C SER A 181 37.14 -3.08 4.96
N VAL A 182 36.46 -3.27 3.84
CA VAL A 182 35.56 -4.41 3.63
C VAL A 182 36.31 -5.50 2.87
N LYS A 183 36.36 -6.69 3.46
CA LYS A 183 37.07 -7.84 2.90
C LYS A 183 36.09 -8.98 2.60
N LYS A 184 36.57 -9.95 1.83
CA LYS A 184 35.81 -11.14 1.42
C LYS A 184 35.20 -11.89 2.62
N GLU A 185 35.92 -11.97 3.76
CA GLU A 185 35.45 -12.60 4.98
C GLU A 185 34.18 -11.97 5.53
N GLN A 186 34.01 -10.65 5.35
CA GLN A 186 32.80 -9.96 5.75
C GLN A 186 31.62 -10.31 4.84
N LEU A 187 31.86 -10.51 3.54
CA LEU A 187 30.81 -10.97 2.60
C LEU A 187 30.33 -12.39 2.98
N ILE A 188 31.21 -13.25 3.49
CA ILE A 188 30.84 -14.57 4.03
C ILE A 188 29.99 -14.40 5.30
N ASN A 189 30.43 -13.56 6.25
CA ASN A 189 29.72 -13.29 7.49
C ASN A 189 28.34 -12.66 7.23
N TRP A 190 28.21 -11.85 6.18
CA TRP A 190 26.95 -11.24 5.73
C TRP A 190 26.10 -12.16 4.86
N LYS A 191 26.54 -13.42 4.66
CA LYS A 191 25.86 -14.45 3.86
C LYS A 191 25.67 -14.10 2.38
N ILE A 192 26.50 -13.22 1.86
CA ILE A 192 26.59 -12.89 0.42
C ILE A 192 27.39 -13.96 -0.31
N LEU A 193 28.41 -14.49 0.36
CA LEU A 193 29.16 -15.68 -0.06
C LEU A 193 28.95 -16.79 0.96
N LYS A 194 29.05 -18.03 0.50
CA LYS A 194 29.01 -19.25 1.36
C LYS A 194 30.27 -20.02 1.19
N GLN A 195 30.76 -20.62 2.28
CA GLN A 195 31.85 -21.56 2.24
C GLN A 195 31.32 -22.98 2.47
N SER A 196 31.58 -23.89 1.52
CA SER A 196 31.16 -25.27 1.60
C SER A 196 32.28 -26.15 1.06
N GLU A 197 32.72 -27.16 1.83
CA GLU A 197 33.74 -28.12 1.44
C GLU A 197 35.03 -27.49 0.90
N GLY A 198 35.44 -26.37 1.49
CA GLY A 198 36.64 -25.62 1.07
C GLY A 198 36.45 -24.75 -0.18
N GLN A 199 35.27 -24.78 -0.81
CA GLN A 199 34.93 -23.93 -1.94
C GLN A 199 34.09 -22.74 -1.52
N LEU A 200 34.27 -21.61 -2.24
CA LEU A 200 33.48 -20.44 -2.07
C LEU A 200 32.33 -20.42 -3.10
N LEU A 201 31.12 -20.35 -2.62
CA LEU A 201 29.90 -20.37 -3.44
C LEU A 201 29.24 -19.01 -3.42
N ALA A 202 28.78 -18.56 -4.59
CA ALA A 202 27.96 -17.37 -4.74
C ALA A 202 26.54 -17.62 -4.22
N THR A 203 25.95 -16.62 -3.55
CA THR A 203 24.51 -16.59 -3.32
C THR A 203 23.81 -15.81 -4.43
N ASN A 204 22.47 -15.89 -4.48
CA ASN A 204 21.69 -15.06 -5.41
C ASN A 204 21.90 -13.56 -5.14
N ALA A 205 22.08 -13.16 -3.87
CA ALA A 205 22.45 -11.78 -3.53
C ALA A 205 23.79 -11.38 -4.12
N TYR A 206 24.81 -12.23 -4.08
CA TYR A 206 26.09 -11.94 -4.70
C TYR A 206 25.94 -11.69 -6.21
N ALA A 207 25.22 -12.55 -6.92
CA ALA A 207 24.97 -12.36 -8.36
C ALA A 207 24.23 -11.05 -8.66
N LEU A 208 23.20 -10.71 -7.85
CA LEU A 208 22.43 -9.44 -7.98
C LEU A 208 23.27 -8.19 -7.67
N LEU A 209 24.28 -8.32 -6.81
CA LEU A 209 25.16 -7.21 -6.39
C LEU A 209 26.39 -7.06 -7.30
N THR A 210 26.69 -8.03 -8.17
CA THR A 210 27.92 -8.00 -8.97
C THR A 210 27.69 -8.00 -10.47
N SER A 211 26.47 -8.35 -10.95
CA SER A 211 26.20 -8.51 -12.38
C SER A 211 24.75 -8.32 -12.76
N ASP A 212 24.45 -8.52 -14.02
CA ASP A 212 23.13 -8.62 -14.64
C ASP A 212 22.71 -10.09 -14.94
N TYR A 213 23.27 -11.05 -14.19
CA TYR A 213 23.02 -12.48 -14.40
C TYR A 213 21.54 -12.86 -14.46
N PHE A 214 20.73 -12.25 -13.60
CA PHE A 214 19.28 -12.44 -13.61
C PHE A 214 18.61 -11.43 -14.56
N SER A 215 18.12 -11.89 -15.70
CA SER A 215 17.47 -11.06 -16.73
C SER A 215 16.26 -10.26 -16.23
N PHE A 216 15.59 -10.75 -15.17
CA PHE A 216 14.49 -10.06 -14.52
C PHE A 216 14.95 -8.94 -13.56
N SER A 217 16.23 -8.95 -13.14
CA SER A 217 16.78 -7.98 -12.21
C SER A 217 17.13 -6.68 -12.93
N LYS A 218 16.07 -5.93 -13.26
CA LYS A 218 16.18 -4.63 -13.92
C LYS A 218 15.16 -3.65 -13.39
N THR A 219 15.48 -2.36 -13.55
CA THR A 219 14.61 -1.25 -13.20
C THR A 219 14.21 -0.50 -14.48
N GLN A 220 12.92 -0.50 -14.77
CA GLN A 220 12.36 0.24 -15.89
C GLN A 220 11.89 1.61 -15.42
N CYS A 221 12.44 2.65 -16.02
CA CYS A 221 12.06 4.03 -15.76
C CYS A 221 11.40 4.63 -16.99
N ALA A 222 10.31 5.38 -16.80
CA ALA A 222 9.61 6.05 -17.89
C ALA A 222 9.06 7.40 -17.46
N VAL A 223 8.99 8.33 -18.42
CA VAL A 223 8.27 9.59 -18.32
C VAL A 223 7.07 9.53 -19.24
N PHE A 224 5.89 9.78 -18.72
CA PHE A 224 4.64 9.79 -19.46
C PHE A 224 4.11 11.22 -19.58
N LYS A 225 3.47 11.52 -20.72
CA LYS A 225 2.68 12.73 -20.88
C LYS A 225 1.29 12.51 -20.31
N GLY A 226 0.84 13.43 -19.46
CA GLY A 226 -0.47 13.31 -18.81
C GLY A 226 -0.40 12.44 -17.55
N THR A 227 -1.54 11.82 -17.22
CA THR A 227 -1.75 11.07 -15.98
C THR A 227 -1.89 9.56 -16.19
N ASP A 228 -1.74 9.10 -17.43
CA ASP A 228 -1.84 7.70 -17.82
C ASP A 228 -0.60 7.21 -18.59
N ARG A 229 -0.56 5.93 -18.95
CA ARG A 229 0.56 5.29 -19.65
C ARG A 229 0.43 5.32 -21.17
N ALA A 230 -0.37 6.25 -21.74
CA ALA A 230 -0.65 6.27 -23.16
C ALA A 230 0.52 6.78 -24.03
N MET A 231 1.28 7.76 -23.55
CA MET A 231 2.36 8.38 -24.33
C MET A 231 3.65 8.48 -23.52
N PHE A 232 4.71 7.82 -24.01
CA PHE A 232 6.06 7.95 -23.47
C PHE A 232 6.74 9.21 -23.98
N LEU A 233 7.39 9.95 -23.08
CA LEU A 233 8.30 11.06 -23.41
C LEU A 233 9.76 10.63 -23.33
N ASP A 234 10.12 9.80 -22.33
CA ASP A 234 11.43 9.14 -22.20
C ASP A 234 11.24 7.76 -21.58
N LYS A 235 12.16 6.84 -21.90
CA LYS A 235 12.17 5.48 -21.37
C LYS A 235 13.60 4.99 -21.24
N ARG A 236 13.94 4.44 -20.08
CA ARG A 236 15.22 3.81 -19.78
C ARG A 236 15.02 2.47 -19.07
N GLU A 237 15.96 1.59 -19.28
CA GLU A 237 16.06 0.32 -18.56
C GLU A 237 17.47 0.22 -17.98
N PHE A 238 17.57 0.03 -16.67
CA PHE A 238 18.81 -0.09 -15.94
C PHE A 238 19.01 -1.54 -15.53
N THR A 239 20.20 -2.08 -15.80
CA THR A 239 20.64 -3.45 -15.52
C THR A 239 21.95 -3.45 -14.73
N GLY A 240 22.50 -4.62 -14.40
CA GLY A 240 23.72 -4.73 -13.61
C GLY A 240 23.47 -4.72 -12.11
N PRO A 241 24.47 -4.39 -11.30
CA PRO A 241 24.37 -4.39 -9.84
C PRO A 241 23.21 -3.55 -9.33
N ILE A 242 22.38 -4.11 -8.44
CA ILE A 242 21.12 -3.45 -8.03
C ILE A 242 21.33 -2.09 -7.36
N TYR A 243 22.43 -1.87 -6.65
CA TYR A 243 22.73 -0.55 -6.06
C TYR A 243 23.04 0.51 -7.14
N THR A 244 23.63 0.11 -8.28
CA THR A 244 23.82 0.99 -9.42
C THR A 244 22.49 1.33 -10.09
N GLN A 245 21.60 0.33 -10.27
CA GLN A 245 20.25 0.56 -10.80
C GLN A 245 19.48 1.58 -9.95
N ILE A 246 19.64 1.55 -8.60
CA ILE A 246 19.02 2.52 -7.69
C ILE A 246 19.57 3.93 -7.96
N GLU A 247 20.90 4.12 -8.01
CA GLU A 247 21.51 5.44 -8.31
C GLU A 247 21.01 5.98 -9.66
N GLU A 248 21.05 5.14 -10.71
CA GLU A 248 20.61 5.52 -12.07
C GLU A 248 19.11 5.85 -12.14
N ALA A 249 18.25 5.10 -11.42
CA ALA A 249 16.82 5.37 -11.37
C ALA A 249 16.51 6.68 -10.64
N VAL A 250 17.19 6.95 -9.51
CA VAL A 250 17.06 8.22 -8.78
C VAL A 250 17.50 9.39 -9.68
N ASP A 251 18.66 9.27 -10.33
CA ASP A 251 19.17 10.27 -11.25
C ASP A 251 18.24 10.49 -12.46
N PHE A 252 17.62 9.43 -12.97
CA PHE A 252 16.62 9.52 -14.03
C PHE A 252 15.42 10.36 -13.57
N VAL A 253 14.87 10.09 -12.38
CA VAL A 253 13.74 10.85 -11.84
C VAL A 253 14.13 12.31 -11.64
N LEU A 254 15.28 12.59 -11.00
CA LEU A 254 15.72 13.95 -10.72
C LEU A 254 15.96 14.79 -11.98
N ARG A 255 16.39 14.15 -13.09
CA ARG A 255 16.54 14.84 -14.40
C ARG A 255 15.21 15.12 -15.09
N ASN A 256 14.16 14.41 -14.74
CA ASN A 256 12.84 14.49 -15.38
C ASN A 256 11.77 15.18 -14.52
N ILE A 257 12.14 15.70 -13.35
CA ILE A 257 11.27 16.54 -12.52
C ILE A 257 11.80 17.99 -12.51
N ARG A 258 10.94 18.93 -12.13
CA ARG A 258 11.29 20.34 -12.13
C ARG A 258 12.24 20.68 -10.98
N LEU A 259 13.28 21.44 -11.31
CA LEU A 259 14.15 22.09 -10.34
C LEU A 259 13.76 23.57 -10.27
N GLY A 260 13.11 23.96 -9.19
CA GLY A 260 12.77 25.34 -8.88
C GLY A 260 13.92 26.06 -8.18
N ALA A 261 13.94 27.37 -8.25
CA ALA A 261 14.86 28.20 -7.49
C ALA A 261 14.10 29.32 -6.78
N THR A 262 14.35 29.49 -5.50
CA THR A 262 13.88 30.63 -4.71
C THR A 262 15.06 31.51 -4.36
N ILE A 263 14.85 32.83 -4.34
CA ILE A 263 15.87 33.81 -3.92
C ILE A 263 15.50 34.23 -2.50
N ASP A 264 16.39 33.92 -1.56
CA ASP A 264 16.27 34.33 -0.17
C ASP A 264 17.40 35.33 0.13
N GLY A 265 17.05 36.62 0.08
CA GLY A 265 18.03 37.71 0.12
C GLY A 265 18.95 37.69 -1.10
N LEU A 266 20.25 37.43 -0.87
CA LEU A 266 21.29 37.31 -1.92
C LEU A 266 21.61 35.84 -2.28
N VAL A 267 20.95 34.88 -1.63
CA VAL A 267 21.24 33.44 -1.81
C VAL A 267 20.15 32.80 -2.66
N ARG A 268 20.55 32.17 -3.78
CA ARG A 268 19.69 31.30 -4.58
C ARG A 268 19.67 29.92 -3.93
N LYS A 269 18.47 29.47 -3.53
CA LYS A 269 18.21 28.11 -3.04
C LYS A 269 17.49 27.31 -4.14
N GLU A 270 18.08 26.23 -4.57
CA GLU A 270 17.47 25.31 -5.53
C GLU A 270 16.72 24.22 -4.77
N LYS A 271 15.51 23.92 -5.23
CA LYS A 271 14.65 22.89 -4.63
C LYS A 271 13.90 22.13 -5.73
N TYR A 272 14.01 20.82 -5.71
CA TYR A 272 13.19 19.99 -6.60
C TYR A 272 11.72 20.07 -6.21
N GLU A 273 10.81 19.90 -7.19
CA GLU A 273 9.36 19.87 -6.93
C GLU A 273 8.90 18.66 -6.11
N LEU A 274 9.65 17.54 -6.17
CA LEU A 274 9.47 16.38 -5.31
C LEU A 274 10.72 16.19 -4.43
N PRO A 275 10.59 15.77 -3.17
CA PRO A 275 11.71 15.58 -2.27
C PRO A 275 12.64 14.44 -2.72
N PRO A 276 13.94 14.72 -3.02
CA PRO A 276 14.90 13.69 -3.44
C PRO A 276 15.04 12.54 -2.43
N GLU A 277 14.87 12.86 -1.17
CA GLU A 277 14.91 11.89 -0.07
C GLU A 277 13.77 10.87 -0.16
N ALA A 278 12.53 11.31 -0.43
CA ALA A 278 11.39 10.42 -0.64
C ALA A 278 11.55 9.59 -1.90
N ILE A 279 12.02 10.19 -3.02
CA ILE A 279 12.29 9.48 -4.28
C ILE A 279 13.28 8.33 -4.05
N ARG A 280 14.40 8.65 -3.38
CA ARG A 280 15.44 7.67 -3.05
C ARG A 280 14.88 6.54 -2.17
N GLU A 281 14.14 6.88 -1.14
CA GLU A 281 13.55 5.90 -0.22
C GLU A 281 12.54 4.98 -0.91
N MET A 282 11.68 5.52 -1.78
CA MET A 282 10.72 4.73 -2.58
C MET A 282 11.44 3.68 -3.45
N ILE A 283 12.51 4.09 -4.15
CA ILE A 283 13.25 3.21 -5.06
C ILE A 283 14.06 2.16 -4.27
N ILE A 284 14.72 2.53 -3.18
CA ILE A 284 15.45 1.59 -2.32
C ILE A 284 14.49 0.55 -1.74
N ASN A 285 13.34 0.97 -1.21
CA ASN A 285 12.35 0.06 -0.63
C ASN A 285 11.81 -0.92 -1.69
N ALA A 286 11.61 -0.46 -2.92
CA ALA A 286 11.21 -1.33 -4.03
C ALA A 286 12.22 -2.47 -4.24
N HIS A 287 13.54 -2.20 -4.19
CA HIS A 287 14.59 -3.22 -4.31
C HIS A 287 14.69 -4.12 -3.08
N CYS A 288 14.62 -3.57 -1.87
CA CYS A 288 14.70 -4.34 -0.63
C CYS A 288 13.55 -5.33 -0.44
N HIS A 289 12.33 -4.92 -0.86
CA HIS A 289 11.12 -5.69 -0.58
C HIS A 289 10.55 -6.43 -1.81
N ARG A 290 11.18 -6.28 -2.98
CA ARG A 290 10.80 -7.00 -4.20
C ARG A 290 10.68 -8.51 -3.94
N ASN A 291 9.63 -9.13 -4.49
CA ASN A 291 9.58 -10.59 -4.61
C ASN A 291 10.50 -11.05 -5.76
N LEU A 292 11.60 -11.70 -5.40
CA LEU A 292 12.59 -12.19 -6.36
C LEU A 292 12.20 -13.53 -7.01
N LEU A 293 11.08 -14.13 -6.61
CA LEU A 293 10.45 -15.27 -7.29
C LEU A 293 9.55 -14.83 -8.45
N ASP A 294 9.24 -13.54 -8.52
CA ASP A 294 8.46 -12.93 -9.61
C ASP A 294 9.42 -12.30 -10.63
N GLU A 295 9.29 -12.70 -11.89
CA GLU A 295 10.15 -12.22 -12.97
C GLU A 295 9.81 -10.82 -13.49
N SER A 296 8.74 -10.19 -12.97
CA SER A 296 8.40 -8.81 -13.30
C SER A 296 9.45 -7.85 -12.76
N CYS A 297 9.73 -6.76 -13.47
CA CYS A 297 10.73 -5.77 -13.05
C CYS A 297 10.14 -4.66 -12.17
N ILE A 298 11.02 -3.93 -11.47
CA ILE A 298 10.66 -2.70 -10.79
C ILE A 298 10.35 -1.63 -11.85
N GLN A 299 9.27 -0.87 -11.64
CA GLN A 299 8.85 0.21 -12.52
C GLN A 299 8.86 1.53 -11.76
N VAL A 300 9.50 2.54 -12.37
CA VAL A 300 9.54 3.92 -11.90
C VAL A 300 8.91 4.79 -12.98
N ALA A 301 7.76 5.38 -12.73
CA ALA A 301 6.98 6.11 -13.71
C ALA A 301 6.74 7.55 -13.24
N VAL A 302 7.20 8.51 -14.05
CA VAL A 302 7.04 9.95 -13.82
C VAL A 302 5.88 10.42 -14.70
N TYR A 303 4.82 10.95 -14.08
CA TYR A 303 3.65 11.54 -14.74
C TYR A 303 3.61 13.04 -14.51
N ASP A 304 2.68 13.73 -15.18
CA ASP A 304 2.51 15.18 -14.99
C ASP A 304 2.02 15.53 -13.57
N ASP A 305 1.32 14.60 -12.89
CA ASP A 305 0.72 14.81 -11.57
C ASP A 305 1.40 14.05 -10.42
N ARG A 306 2.25 13.05 -10.70
CA ARG A 306 2.85 12.20 -9.67
C ARG A 306 4.08 11.42 -10.14
N LEU A 307 4.81 10.87 -9.18
CA LEU A 307 5.77 9.79 -9.34
C LEU A 307 5.18 8.48 -8.81
N GLU A 308 5.25 7.40 -9.58
CA GLU A 308 4.91 6.04 -9.13
C GLU A 308 6.17 5.16 -9.08
N VAL A 309 6.32 4.41 -8.00
CA VAL A 309 7.29 3.29 -7.92
C VAL A 309 6.51 2.02 -7.63
N THR A 310 6.60 1.05 -8.51
CA THR A 310 5.90 -0.24 -8.39
C THR A 310 6.91 -1.38 -8.37
N SER A 311 6.81 -2.26 -7.38
CA SER A 311 7.66 -3.45 -7.24
C SER A 311 6.83 -4.73 -7.19
N PRO A 312 7.33 -5.86 -7.73
CA PRO A 312 6.72 -7.17 -7.56
C PRO A 312 6.69 -7.62 -6.11
N GLY A 313 5.57 -8.23 -5.71
CA GLY A 313 5.32 -8.72 -4.36
C GLY A 313 4.53 -7.75 -3.50
N GLY A 314 3.48 -8.26 -2.87
CA GLY A 314 2.71 -7.54 -1.84
C GLY A 314 3.44 -7.49 -0.49
N LEU A 315 2.73 -7.11 0.55
CA LEU A 315 3.25 -7.07 1.92
C LEU A 315 3.71 -8.46 2.38
N TYR A 316 4.93 -8.52 2.93
CA TYR A 316 5.61 -9.78 3.20
C TYR A 316 5.22 -10.39 4.54
N ASN A 317 5.07 -11.72 4.56
CA ASN A 317 4.94 -12.55 5.76
C ASN A 317 3.81 -12.08 6.71
N GLY A 318 2.62 -11.81 6.16
CA GLY A 318 1.43 -11.43 6.92
C GLY A 318 1.45 -10.02 7.51
N LEU A 319 2.38 -9.16 7.06
CA LEU A 319 2.41 -7.76 7.46
C LEU A 319 1.15 -7.05 6.96
N THR A 320 0.49 -6.30 7.82
CA THR A 320 -0.69 -5.52 7.46
C THR A 320 -0.31 -4.10 7.04
N TYR A 321 -1.19 -3.44 6.29
CA TYR A 321 -1.01 -2.03 5.92
C TYR A 321 -0.87 -1.13 7.15
N GLU A 322 -1.68 -1.36 8.18
CA GLU A 322 -1.65 -0.59 9.43
C GLU A 322 -0.31 -0.76 10.17
N GLU A 323 0.19 -1.99 10.28
CA GLU A 323 1.50 -2.27 10.88
C GLU A 323 2.63 -1.54 10.14
N VAL A 324 2.57 -1.56 8.80
CA VAL A 324 3.55 -0.85 7.95
C VAL A 324 3.50 0.66 8.18
N MET A 325 2.31 1.25 8.24
CA MET A 325 2.13 2.68 8.53
C MET A 325 2.60 3.05 9.95
N ASN A 326 2.53 2.10 10.90
CA ASN A 326 3.06 2.26 12.25
C ASN A 326 4.58 2.04 12.36
N GLY A 327 5.26 1.70 11.24
CA GLY A 327 6.71 1.54 11.16
C GLY A 327 7.20 0.11 11.39
N HIS A 328 6.30 -0.88 11.37
CA HIS A 328 6.71 -2.28 11.39
C HIS A 328 7.23 -2.68 10.00
N SER A 329 8.32 -3.42 9.99
CA SER A 329 8.94 -3.91 8.76
C SER A 329 9.33 -5.38 8.90
N LYS A 330 9.12 -6.15 7.83
CA LYS A 330 9.61 -7.53 7.70
C LYS A 330 10.44 -7.61 6.43
N ILE A 331 11.70 -8.00 6.58
CA ILE A 331 12.67 -8.04 5.49
C ILE A 331 12.45 -9.32 4.68
N ARG A 332 12.15 -9.17 3.37
CA ARG A 332 12.03 -10.30 2.42
C ARG A 332 13.40 -10.75 1.93
N ASN A 333 14.27 -9.82 1.54
CA ASN A 333 15.59 -10.06 0.96
C ASN A 333 16.67 -9.70 1.97
N LYS A 334 17.03 -10.66 2.85
CA LYS A 334 17.89 -10.41 4.01
C LYS A 334 19.32 -10.06 3.62
N GLY A 335 19.89 -10.75 2.62
CA GLY A 335 21.24 -10.50 2.14
C GLY A 335 21.37 -9.12 1.52
N ILE A 336 20.43 -8.75 0.63
CA ILE A 336 20.38 -7.44 -0.01
C ILE A 336 20.19 -6.33 1.03
N ALA A 337 19.22 -6.46 1.94
CA ALA A 337 18.96 -5.46 2.98
C ALA A 337 20.17 -5.28 3.90
N ASN A 338 20.89 -6.36 4.22
CA ASN A 338 22.11 -6.28 5.01
C ASN A 338 23.19 -5.46 4.27
N ILE A 339 23.46 -5.76 3.00
CA ILE A 339 24.44 -4.99 2.21
C ILE A 339 24.00 -3.52 2.06
N PHE A 340 22.73 -3.24 1.82
CA PHE A 340 22.25 -1.87 1.75
C PHE A 340 22.38 -1.13 3.09
N SER A 341 22.24 -1.82 4.22
CA SER A 341 22.56 -1.28 5.54
C SER A 341 24.06 -0.99 5.70
N GLN A 342 24.94 -1.93 5.24
CA GLN A 342 26.37 -1.72 5.24
C GLN A 342 26.80 -0.55 4.33
N MET A 343 26.10 -0.31 3.24
CA MET A 343 26.31 0.83 2.34
C MET A 343 25.72 2.16 2.89
N GLY A 344 24.97 2.12 4.00
CA GLY A 344 24.25 3.29 4.51
C GLY A 344 23.08 3.72 3.62
N LEU A 345 22.56 2.80 2.80
CA LEU A 345 21.39 3.05 1.96
C LEU A 345 20.08 2.87 2.75
N VAL A 346 20.06 1.98 3.73
CA VAL A 346 18.88 1.61 4.53
C VAL A 346 19.21 1.71 6.02
N GLU A 347 18.25 2.19 6.80
CA GLU A 347 18.28 2.12 8.26
C GLU A 347 17.42 0.96 8.77
N ALA A 348 17.90 0.24 9.78
CA ALA A 348 17.26 -0.97 10.28
C ALA A 348 15.97 -0.76 11.12
N TRP A 349 15.46 0.48 11.23
CA TRP A 349 14.41 0.86 12.20
C TRP A 349 12.99 0.92 11.62
N GLY A 350 12.77 0.52 10.38
CA GLY A 350 11.43 0.62 9.75
C GLY A 350 10.95 2.06 9.52
N SER A 351 11.86 3.03 9.49
CA SER A 351 11.57 4.47 9.35
C SER A 351 11.23 4.89 7.92
N GLY A 352 11.41 4.03 6.91
CA GLY A 352 11.35 4.39 5.50
C GLY A 352 10.03 5.03 5.07
N ILE A 353 8.90 4.42 5.42
CA ILE A 353 7.58 4.97 5.07
C ILE A 353 7.32 6.29 5.79
N LYS A 354 7.68 6.39 7.06
CA LYS A 354 7.55 7.66 7.80
C LYS A 354 8.41 8.76 7.17
N ARG A 355 9.59 8.42 6.67
CA ARG A 355 10.48 9.35 5.97
C ARG A 355 9.85 9.87 4.69
N ILE A 356 9.21 9.00 3.89
CA ILE A 356 8.45 9.40 2.69
C ILE A 356 7.31 10.35 3.06
N LEU A 357 6.53 10.01 4.10
CA LEU A 357 5.41 10.85 4.56
C LEU A 357 5.86 12.21 5.06
N ASN A 358 6.88 12.25 5.93
CA ASN A 358 7.41 13.50 6.49
C ASN A 358 8.01 14.39 5.40
N ALA A 359 8.79 13.82 4.47
CA ALA A 359 9.37 14.57 3.36
C ALA A 359 8.28 15.17 2.44
N ALA A 360 7.19 14.44 2.20
CA ALA A 360 6.06 14.97 1.45
C ALA A 360 5.36 16.11 2.21
N GLU A 361 5.15 15.98 3.51
CA GLU A 361 4.55 17.01 4.35
C GLU A 361 5.41 18.29 4.41
N GLU A 362 6.74 18.17 4.61
CA GLU A 362 7.69 19.28 4.60
C GLU A 362 7.72 20.02 3.25
N TYR A 363 7.42 19.31 2.15
CA TYR A 363 7.30 19.89 0.82
C TYR A 363 5.92 20.47 0.52
N GLY A 364 4.94 20.31 1.42
CA GLY A 364 3.56 20.72 1.21
C GLY A 364 2.84 19.91 0.13
N LEU A 365 3.25 18.66 -0.09
CA LEU A 365 2.67 17.78 -1.09
C LEU A 365 1.43 17.05 -0.54
N PRO A 366 0.51 16.61 -1.40
CA PRO A 366 -0.54 15.69 -1.01
C PRO A 366 0.04 14.43 -0.37
N LYS A 367 -0.71 13.82 0.56
CA LYS A 367 -0.27 12.60 1.26
C LYS A 367 0.05 11.49 0.27
N PRO A 368 1.25 10.88 0.32
CA PRO A 368 1.60 9.74 -0.50
C PRO A 368 0.62 8.58 -0.35
N ARG A 369 0.35 7.87 -1.44
CA ARG A 369 -0.53 6.71 -1.45
C ARG A 369 0.29 5.42 -1.57
N PHE A 370 -0.08 4.43 -0.77
CA PHE A 370 0.52 3.10 -0.77
C PHE A 370 -0.56 2.09 -1.12
N GLN A 371 -0.32 1.23 -2.10
CA GLN A 371 -1.33 0.28 -2.59
C GLN A 371 -0.73 -1.10 -2.83
N GLU A 372 -1.46 -2.13 -2.41
CA GLU A 372 -1.21 -3.53 -2.76
C GLU A 372 -2.28 -3.97 -3.76
N PHE A 373 -1.90 -4.46 -4.92
CA PHE A 373 -2.80 -4.94 -5.98
C PHE A 373 -2.07 -5.97 -6.85
N ASP A 374 -2.77 -7.00 -7.31
CA ASP A 374 -2.26 -8.01 -8.24
C ASP A 374 -0.86 -8.55 -7.92
N ASN A 375 -0.58 -8.80 -6.62
CA ASN A 375 0.74 -9.20 -6.11
C ASN A 375 1.86 -8.17 -6.38
N MET A 376 1.52 -6.90 -6.53
CA MET A 376 2.43 -5.77 -6.66
C MET A 376 2.24 -4.80 -5.49
N PHE A 377 3.29 -4.06 -5.17
CA PHE A 377 3.22 -2.95 -4.22
C PHE A 377 3.60 -1.65 -4.92
N ARG A 378 2.73 -0.63 -4.82
CA ARG A 378 2.93 0.68 -5.43
C ARG A 378 2.97 1.78 -4.39
N VAL A 379 3.91 2.69 -4.58
CA VAL A 379 4.00 3.96 -3.85
C VAL A 379 3.83 5.10 -4.85
N GLU A 380 2.92 6.04 -4.54
CA GLU A 380 2.65 7.21 -5.35
C GLU A 380 2.95 8.47 -4.55
N LEU A 381 3.77 9.34 -5.11
CA LEU A 381 4.13 10.65 -4.58
C LEU A 381 3.57 11.73 -5.51
N PHE A 382 2.57 12.46 -5.05
CA PHE A 382 1.83 13.43 -5.85
C PHE A 382 2.57 14.76 -5.94
N ARG A 383 2.48 15.40 -7.11
CA ARG A 383 2.96 16.78 -7.30
C ARG A 383 1.90 17.78 -6.82
N VAL A 384 2.35 18.93 -6.39
CA VAL A 384 1.47 20.09 -6.26
C VAL A 384 1.09 20.55 -7.66
N ASN A 385 -0.18 20.41 -8.02
CA ASN A 385 -0.65 20.83 -9.32
C ASN A 385 -1.07 22.32 -9.23
N PRO A 386 -0.39 23.25 -9.92
CA PRO A 386 -0.72 24.69 -9.84
C PRO A 386 -2.18 25.02 -10.19
N ILE A 387 -2.82 24.16 -10.99
CA ILE A 387 -4.24 24.32 -11.37
C ILE A 387 -5.16 23.81 -10.26
N THR A 388 -4.80 22.72 -9.57
CA THR A 388 -5.56 22.19 -8.42
C THR A 388 -5.29 22.99 -7.15
N ASP A 389 -4.12 23.60 -6.99
CA ASP A 389 -3.84 24.42 -5.81
C ASP A 389 -4.60 25.73 -5.80
N GLN A 390 -4.79 26.37 -6.94
CA GLN A 390 -5.69 27.52 -7.00
C GLN A 390 -7.15 27.11 -6.71
N ALA A 391 -7.55 25.90 -7.16
CA ALA A 391 -8.86 25.34 -6.84
C ALA A 391 -8.92 24.88 -5.37
N ASN A 392 -7.88 24.25 -4.82
CA ASN A 392 -7.80 23.80 -3.43
C ASN A 392 -7.59 24.96 -2.45
N GLN A 393 -6.81 25.97 -2.79
CA GLN A 393 -6.71 27.21 -2.00
C GLN A 393 -8.04 27.97 -2.02
N ALA A 394 -8.72 28.04 -3.16
CA ALA A 394 -10.06 28.57 -3.24
C ALA A 394 -11.09 27.72 -2.45
N THR A 395 -10.93 26.38 -2.45
CA THR A 395 -11.78 25.45 -1.68
C THR A 395 -11.47 25.51 -0.18
N ASN A 396 -10.20 25.59 0.22
CA ASN A 396 -9.79 25.72 1.62
C ASN A 396 -10.15 27.10 2.19
N GLN A 397 -9.98 28.18 1.42
CA GLN A 397 -10.46 29.51 1.76
C GLN A 397 -11.98 29.51 1.91
N ALA A 398 -12.66 28.82 1.00
CA ALA A 398 -14.12 28.67 1.01
C ALA A 398 -14.62 27.78 2.16
N ASN A 399 -13.89 26.75 2.56
CA ASN A 399 -14.21 25.91 3.72
C ASN A 399 -13.96 26.68 5.03
N GLN A 400 -12.87 27.46 5.11
CA GLN A 400 -12.65 28.38 6.24
C GLN A 400 -13.71 29.48 6.34
N ASP A 401 -14.21 29.98 5.21
CA ASP A 401 -15.31 30.93 5.16
C ASP A 401 -16.65 30.25 5.52
N LEU A 402 -16.84 28.96 5.22
CA LEU A 402 -17.99 28.16 5.67
C LEU A 402 -17.90 27.83 7.16
N GLU A 403 -16.76 27.45 7.69
CA GLU A 403 -16.55 27.26 9.14
C GLU A 403 -16.72 28.57 9.93
N ARG A 404 -16.42 29.73 9.33
CA ARG A 404 -16.75 31.06 9.90
C ARG A 404 -18.22 31.38 9.84
N LEU A 405 -18.96 30.82 8.87
CA LEU A 405 -20.42 30.97 8.78
C LEU A 405 -21.16 30.08 9.79
N ASP A 406 -20.58 28.91 10.14
CA ASP A 406 -21.13 28.02 11.18
C ASP A 406 -20.94 28.57 12.62
N GLN A 407 -20.05 29.56 12.83
CA GLN A 407 -19.81 30.20 14.13
C GLN A 407 -20.69 31.42 14.40
N VAL A 408 -21.65 31.72 13.52
CA VAL A 408 -22.65 32.80 13.79
C VAL A 408 -23.90 32.17 14.37
N GLU A 409 -24.07 32.34 15.66
CA GLU A 409 -25.31 32.09 16.40
C GLU A 409 -26.48 32.88 15.78
N ASP A 410 -27.23 32.22 14.91
CA ASP A 410 -28.65 32.47 14.67
C ASP A 410 -29.21 31.38 13.73
N GLY A 411 -30.02 30.52 14.22
CA GLY A 411 -31.07 29.61 13.76
C GLY A 411 -31.22 29.18 12.29
N ASN A 412 -30.29 29.44 11.38
CA ASN A 412 -30.45 29.18 9.95
C ASN A 412 -29.37 28.23 9.37
N VAL A 413 -29.34 27.00 9.87
CA VAL A 413 -28.46 25.94 9.34
C VAL A 413 -28.86 25.63 7.90
N LEU A 414 -27.89 25.66 6.98
CA LEU A 414 -28.07 25.20 5.60
C LEU A 414 -28.14 23.67 5.56
N SER A 415 -29.10 23.12 4.82
CA SER A 415 -29.19 21.69 4.59
C SER A 415 -28.11 21.22 3.61
N GLU A 416 -27.71 19.92 3.66
CA GLU A 416 -26.76 19.33 2.72
C GLU A 416 -27.12 19.65 1.25
N LYS A 417 -28.39 19.57 0.90
CA LYS A 417 -28.87 19.86 -0.46
C LYS A 417 -28.74 21.33 -0.85
N GLU A 418 -28.84 22.25 0.10
CA GLU A 418 -28.58 23.68 -0.13
C GLU A 418 -27.11 23.95 -0.36
N ILE A 419 -26.23 23.23 0.36
CA ILE A 419 -24.76 23.29 0.22
C ILE A 419 -24.32 22.73 -1.15
N GLU A 420 -24.88 21.60 -1.61
CA GLU A 420 -24.59 21.04 -2.93
C GLU A 420 -24.89 22.01 -4.08
N ILE A 421 -26.01 22.72 -4.03
CA ILE A 421 -26.34 23.75 -5.01
C ILE A 421 -25.36 24.94 -4.96
N LEU A 422 -24.99 25.41 -3.78
CA LEU A 422 -24.00 26.48 -3.62
C LEU A 422 -22.66 26.09 -4.18
N ASN A 423 -22.23 24.85 -3.99
CA ASN A 423 -20.99 24.31 -4.54
C ASN A 423 -21.00 24.28 -6.08
N LEU A 424 -22.08 23.82 -6.71
CA LEU A 424 -22.24 23.86 -8.16
C LEU A 424 -22.21 25.28 -8.73
N VAL A 425 -22.91 26.20 -8.08
CA VAL A 425 -22.92 27.62 -8.48
C VAL A 425 -21.52 28.22 -8.37
N ARG A 426 -20.77 27.85 -7.35
CA ARG A 426 -19.40 28.32 -7.16
C ARG A 426 -18.46 27.81 -8.26
N MET A 427 -18.56 26.53 -8.64
CA MET A 427 -17.77 25.94 -9.72
C MET A 427 -18.12 26.52 -11.08
N GLN A 428 -19.41 26.78 -11.33
CA GLN A 428 -19.92 27.30 -12.61
C GLN A 428 -21.01 28.34 -12.38
N PRO A 429 -20.67 29.63 -12.17
CA PRO A 429 -21.66 30.68 -11.89
C PRO A 429 -22.73 30.88 -12.95
N SER A 430 -22.48 30.45 -14.19
CA SER A 430 -23.42 30.51 -15.31
C SER A 430 -24.32 29.27 -15.44
N ILE A 431 -24.16 28.25 -14.59
CA ILE A 431 -24.88 26.99 -14.66
C ILE A 431 -26.40 27.20 -14.64
N THR A 432 -27.10 26.50 -15.52
CA THR A 432 -28.57 26.56 -15.57
C THR A 432 -29.19 25.57 -14.57
N GLN A 433 -30.45 25.83 -14.18
CA GLN A 433 -31.18 24.92 -13.30
C GLN A 433 -31.35 23.50 -13.87
N LYS A 434 -31.38 23.36 -15.21
CA LYS A 434 -31.38 22.04 -15.87
C LYS A 434 -30.05 21.31 -15.75
N GLU A 435 -28.94 22.03 -15.94
CA GLU A 435 -27.61 21.49 -15.78
C GLU A 435 -27.32 21.09 -14.32
N MET A 436 -27.79 21.89 -13.35
CA MET A 436 -27.76 21.55 -11.93
C MET A 436 -28.51 20.23 -11.65
N ALA A 437 -29.71 20.09 -12.23
CA ALA A 437 -30.51 18.88 -12.07
C ALA A 437 -29.79 17.64 -12.61
N ASN A 438 -29.14 17.75 -13.77
CA ASN A 438 -28.36 16.67 -14.35
C ASN A 438 -27.08 16.37 -13.56
N ALA A 439 -26.38 17.40 -13.08
CA ALA A 439 -25.12 17.24 -12.33
C ALA A 439 -25.33 16.60 -10.94
N LEU A 440 -26.49 16.83 -10.31
CA LEU A 440 -26.84 16.30 -8.98
C LEU A 440 -27.69 15.02 -9.05
N ASP A 441 -28.07 14.58 -10.24
CA ASP A 441 -29.05 13.49 -10.46
C ASP A 441 -30.40 13.76 -9.72
N TRP A 442 -30.83 15.01 -9.74
CA TRP A 442 -32.06 15.47 -9.10
C TRP A 442 -33.13 15.85 -10.14
N ASN A 443 -34.38 15.77 -9.75
CA ASN A 443 -35.43 16.34 -10.58
C ASN A 443 -35.39 17.88 -10.55
N LEU A 444 -35.80 18.51 -11.65
CA LEU A 444 -35.77 19.95 -11.81
C LEU A 444 -36.62 20.73 -10.75
N ALA A 445 -37.68 20.10 -10.23
CA ALA A 445 -38.52 20.67 -9.20
C ALA A 445 -37.78 20.83 -7.87
N SER A 446 -36.98 19.83 -7.49
CA SER A 446 -36.11 19.86 -6.30
C SER A 446 -35.06 20.98 -6.41
N VAL A 447 -34.41 21.12 -7.55
CA VAL A 447 -33.41 22.19 -7.76
C VAL A 447 -34.06 23.55 -7.62
N LYS A 448 -35.25 23.77 -8.23
CA LYS A 448 -36.01 25.04 -8.12
C LYS A 448 -36.36 25.33 -6.67
N TYR A 449 -36.81 24.33 -5.92
CA TYR A 449 -37.18 24.47 -4.52
C TYR A 449 -36.02 24.96 -3.66
N TYR A 450 -34.85 24.30 -3.74
CA TYR A 450 -33.68 24.67 -2.95
C TYR A 450 -33.06 26.00 -3.38
N ILE A 451 -33.09 26.35 -4.68
CA ILE A 451 -32.69 27.67 -5.15
C ILE A 451 -33.61 28.78 -4.57
N THR A 452 -34.92 28.52 -4.49
CA THR A 452 -35.86 29.47 -3.89
C THR A 452 -35.55 29.66 -2.41
N LYS A 453 -35.35 28.59 -1.66
CA LYS A 453 -34.93 28.63 -0.26
C LYS A 453 -33.63 29.39 -0.04
N LEU A 454 -32.61 29.16 -0.88
CA LEU A 454 -31.32 29.87 -0.80
C LEU A 454 -31.48 31.37 -1.09
N LYS A 455 -32.43 31.77 -1.96
CA LYS A 455 -32.77 33.17 -2.21
C LYS A 455 -33.49 33.80 -1.02
N GLU A 456 -34.46 33.10 -0.43
CA GLU A 456 -35.19 33.54 0.76
C GLU A 456 -34.27 33.72 1.97
N LYS A 457 -33.27 32.85 2.10
CA LYS A 457 -32.22 32.92 3.12
C LYS A 457 -31.13 33.97 2.81
N ASN A 458 -31.19 34.68 1.67
CA ASN A 458 -30.19 35.63 1.18
C ASN A 458 -28.77 35.04 0.98
N TYR A 459 -28.67 33.76 0.63
CA TYR A 459 -27.39 33.14 0.26
C TYR A 459 -27.13 33.14 -1.24
N LEU A 460 -28.15 33.30 -2.10
CA LEU A 460 -28.02 33.18 -3.54
C LEU A 460 -28.84 34.27 -4.25
N LYS A 461 -28.22 34.96 -5.23
CA LYS A 461 -28.87 35.95 -6.10
C LYS A 461 -28.52 35.66 -7.56
N ARG A 462 -29.44 35.95 -8.49
CA ARG A 462 -29.11 35.90 -9.91
C ARG A 462 -28.91 37.32 -10.42
N GLN A 463 -27.79 37.56 -11.07
CA GLN A 463 -27.42 38.83 -11.69
C GLN A 463 -27.44 38.70 -13.21
N GLY A 464 -28.16 39.58 -13.93
CA GLY A 464 -28.31 39.58 -15.38
C GLY A 464 -29.63 38.98 -15.87
N SER A 465 -29.76 38.79 -17.20
CA SER A 465 -30.98 38.29 -17.83
C SER A 465 -31.16 36.77 -17.63
N SER A 466 -32.40 36.29 -17.88
CA SER A 466 -32.73 34.85 -17.76
C SER A 466 -31.86 33.93 -18.65
N GLN A 467 -31.31 34.41 -19.76
CA GLN A 467 -30.49 33.65 -20.72
C GLN A 467 -28.99 33.87 -20.56
N LYS A 468 -28.52 35.00 -20.03
CA LYS A 468 -27.09 35.32 -19.87
C LYS A 468 -26.70 35.71 -18.44
N GLY A 469 -27.56 35.44 -17.47
CA GLY A 469 -27.33 35.83 -16.07
C GLY A 469 -26.42 34.82 -15.36
N LYS A 470 -25.66 35.32 -14.38
CA LYS A 470 -24.84 34.53 -13.47
C LYS A 470 -25.46 34.45 -12.09
N TRP A 471 -25.22 33.36 -11.39
CA TRP A 471 -25.53 33.22 -9.98
C TRP A 471 -24.41 33.89 -9.16
N VAL A 472 -24.80 34.58 -8.11
CA VAL A 472 -23.91 35.25 -7.16
C VAL A 472 -24.25 34.73 -5.77
N ILE A 473 -23.25 34.21 -5.09
CA ILE A 473 -23.36 33.78 -3.69
C ILE A 473 -23.16 35.04 -2.84
N LEU A 474 -24.12 35.33 -1.98
CA LEU A 474 -24.11 36.52 -1.10
C LEU A 474 -23.50 36.11 0.25
N THR A 475 -22.49 36.88 0.70
CA THR A 475 -22.01 36.86 2.07
C THR A 475 -22.77 37.89 2.87
N LYS A 476 -23.17 37.57 4.11
CA LYS A 476 -23.98 38.47 5.00
C LYS A 476 -23.35 39.84 5.29
N ARG A 477 -22.49 40.37 4.43
CA ARG A 477 -21.86 41.70 4.54
C ARG A 477 -22.19 42.66 3.39
N ASP A 478 -23.12 42.26 2.48
CA ASP A 478 -23.61 43.15 1.41
C ASP A 478 -25.08 43.50 1.60
#